data_f7832860a2405e7671122e04190dcf8d
#
_entry.id   f7832860a2405e7671122e04190dcf8d
#
_cell.length_a   1.000
_cell.length_b   1.000
_cell.length_c   1.000
_cell.angle_alpha   90.00
_cell.angle_beta   90.00
_cell.angle_gamma   90.00
#
_symmetry.space_group_name_H-M   'P 1'
#
loop_
_entity.id
_entity.type
_entity.pdbx_description
1 polymer ?
#
loop_
_entity_poly.entity_id
_entity_poly.type
_entity_poly.pdbx_seq_one_letter_code
_entity_poly.pdbx_strand_id
1 'polypeptide(L)'
;MKKALIAAVALSALSPFGASAAERTLTISVYAFAQDDFKQLVYEPFEAKCGCKLVVETGNSVERLAKMEANKASPVIDLAAVSMADALAAARAGLIDKVDTAKLSNFAKLYDIAKDPNGDGMSVGYTFYATSIAYRSDKMKIDSWADLLKPEYVAHVAFPNVTTNQGPPALYMLGQALGKDTPDLNGPIEALGEKKDDIVTFYEKSSQLVQLMQQEEIWAAPIGRFSWAGFTKLDVPVAWATPKEGQTGGMNVLVVTKGSKNQDLALQFMDFWLSTETQTKLAEKLIDSPANREVKLSEAAANNLTYGEDTAKSLKLIPSAVALDNRAGWLKTWNDKVGQ
;
A
#
# COMPACT_ATOMS: atom_id res chain seq x y z
N MET A 1 -87.86 1.55 37.59
CA MET A 1 -86.52 2.07 37.87
C MET A 1 -85.53 1.36 36.92
N LYS A 2 -85.16 1.99 35.81
CA LYS A 2 -84.30 1.38 34.75
C LYS A 2 -82.90 1.93 34.97
N LYS A 3 -81.91 1.06 35.25
CA LYS A 3 -80.50 1.42 35.33
C LYS A 3 -79.87 1.31 33.93
N ALA A 4 -79.37 2.38 33.37
CA ALA A 4 -78.60 2.41 32.14
C ALA A 4 -77.13 2.13 32.47
N LEU A 5 -76.54 1.11 31.79
CA LEU A 5 -75.10 0.83 31.78
C LEU A 5 -74.48 1.64 30.65
N ILE A 6 -73.52 2.49 30.99
CA ILE A 6 -72.66 3.17 30.02
C ILE A 6 -71.42 2.29 29.82
N ALA A 7 -71.23 1.76 28.63
CA ALA A 7 -70.01 1.06 28.24
C ALA A 7 -69.00 2.09 27.71
N ALA A 8 -67.87 2.24 28.40
CA ALA A 8 -66.75 3.04 27.95
C ALA A 8 -65.88 2.21 26.98
N VAL A 9 -65.84 2.62 25.72
CA VAL A 9 -64.92 2.05 24.71
C VAL A 9 -63.56 2.74 24.85
N ALA A 10 -62.59 2.02 25.37
CA ALA A 10 -61.18 2.48 25.39
C ALA A 10 -60.56 2.31 23.99
N LEU A 11 -60.31 3.41 23.29
CA LEU A 11 -59.54 3.45 22.05
C LEU A 11 -58.04 3.29 22.41
N SER A 12 -57.50 2.11 22.23
CA SER A 12 -56.06 1.87 22.34
C SER A 12 -55.36 2.46 21.11
N ALA A 13 -54.67 3.60 21.30
CA ALA A 13 -53.81 4.17 20.30
C ALA A 13 -52.60 3.26 20.12
N LEU A 14 -52.54 2.50 19.02
CA LEU A 14 -51.37 1.80 18.55
C LEU A 14 -50.37 2.82 18.01
N SER A 15 -49.38 3.19 18.83
CA SER A 15 -48.21 3.91 18.36
C SER A 15 -47.43 2.99 17.40
N PRO A 16 -47.11 3.43 16.17
CA PRO A 16 -46.23 2.67 15.34
C PRO A 16 -44.86 2.61 15.99
N PHE A 17 -44.44 1.47 16.49
CA PHE A 17 -43.04 1.20 16.78
C PHE A 17 -42.30 1.37 15.45
N GLY A 18 -41.61 2.52 15.29
CA GLY A 18 -40.64 2.71 14.24
C GLY A 18 -39.58 1.63 14.43
N ALA A 19 -39.57 0.64 13.54
CA ALA A 19 -38.46 -0.29 13.46
C ALA A 19 -37.21 0.55 13.19
N SER A 20 -36.38 0.74 14.21
CA SER A 20 -35.03 1.26 14.04
C SER A 20 -34.33 0.30 13.07
N ALA A 21 -34.07 0.75 11.85
CA ALA A 21 -33.27 -0.03 10.92
C ALA A 21 -31.97 -0.35 11.65
N ALA A 22 -31.62 -1.63 11.75
CA ALA A 22 -30.36 -2.06 12.35
C ALA A 22 -29.22 -1.26 11.71
N GLU A 23 -28.38 -0.65 12.52
CA GLU A 23 -27.26 0.15 12.04
C GLU A 23 -26.36 -0.73 11.17
N ARG A 24 -26.18 -0.35 9.92
CA ARG A 24 -25.35 -1.12 8.97
C ARG A 24 -23.89 -1.04 9.40
N THR A 25 -23.21 -2.17 9.42
CA THR A 25 -21.79 -2.25 9.81
C THR A 25 -20.97 -2.73 8.63
N LEU A 26 -19.83 -2.08 8.38
CA LEU A 26 -18.82 -2.48 7.41
C LEU A 26 -17.54 -2.86 8.14
N THR A 27 -17.07 -4.08 7.97
CA THR A 27 -15.77 -4.52 8.51
C THR A 27 -14.68 -4.31 7.46
N ILE A 28 -13.72 -3.45 7.78
CA ILE A 28 -12.55 -3.19 6.93
C ILE A 28 -11.28 -3.71 7.59
N SER A 29 -10.36 -4.23 6.79
CA SER A 29 -9.04 -4.69 7.26
C SER A 29 -7.93 -3.92 6.55
N VAL A 30 -7.12 -3.19 7.34
CA VAL A 30 -6.18 -2.18 6.83
C VAL A 30 -4.80 -2.29 7.47
N TYR A 31 -3.81 -1.53 7.02
CA TYR A 31 -2.50 -1.45 7.64
C TYR A 31 -2.55 -0.73 9.00
N ALA A 32 -1.67 -1.11 9.93
CA ALA A 32 -1.68 -0.61 11.31
C ALA A 32 -1.08 0.80 11.49
N PHE A 33 -0.44 1.37 10.45
CA PHE A 33 0.18 2.69 10.55
C PHE A 33 -0.84 3.83 10.46
N ALA A 34 -0.53 5.00 11.03
CA ALA A 34 -1.30 6.25 10.93
C ALA A 34 -2.80 6.13 11.27
N GLN A 35 -3.17 5.21 12.16
CA GLN A 35 -4.59 4.89 12.41
C GLN A 35 -5.38 6.07 12.98
N ASP A 36 -4.78 6.94 13.78
CA ASP A 36 -5.44 8.15 14.30
C ASP A 36 -5.79 9.13 13.17
N ASP A 37 -4.87 9.32 12.21
CA ASP A 37 -5.13 10.15 11.04
C ASP A 37 -6.20 9.52 10.13
N PHE A 38 -6.10 8.21 9.84
CA PHE A 38 -7.13 7.50 9.07
C PHE A 38 -8.50 7.58 9.74
N LYS A 39 -8.56 7.45 11.05
CA LYS A 39 -9.80 7.59 11.81
C LYS A 39 -10.42 8.97 11.57
N GLN A 40 -9.63 10.02 11.75
CA GLN A 40 -10.09 11.41 11.62
C GLN A 40 -10.42 11.80 10.16
N LEU A 41 -9.62 11.34 9.20
CA LEU A 41 -9.69 11.83 7.81
C LEU A 41 -10.53 10.93 6.90
N VAL A 42 -10.73 9.65 7.27
CA VAL A 42 -11.41 8.66 6.43
C VAL A 42 -12.58 8.01 7.14
N TYR A 43 -12.37 7.41 8.32
CA TYR A 43 -13.39 6.55 8.94
C TYR A 43 -14.56 7.33 9.48
N GLU A 44 -14.34 8.29 10.38
CA GLU A 44 -15.42 9.12 10.95
C GLU A 44 -16.18 9.92 9.87
N PRO A 45 -15.53 10.56 8.87
CA PRO A 45 -16.23 11.21 7.77
C PRO A 45 -17.07 10.25 6.91
N PHE A 46 -16.60 9.02 6.70
CA PHE A 46 -17.38 8.02 5.98
C PHE A 46 -18.58 7.54 6.80
N GLU A 47 -18.41 7.23 8.10
CA GLU A 47 -19.52 6.85 8.99
C GLU A 47 -20.61 7.92 9.01
N ALA A 48 -20.22 9.20 9.09
CA ALA A 48 -21.15 10.32 9.03
C ALA A 48 -21.90 10.38 7.68
N LYS A 49 -21.22 10.08 6.58
CA LYS A 49 -21.79 10.11 5.22
C LYS A 49 -22.75 8.94 4.96
N CYS A 50 -22.38 7.72 5.38
CA CYS A 50 -23.18 6.51 5.11
C CYS A 50 -24.29 6.27 6.14
N GLY A 51 -24.24 6.90 7.33
CA GLY A 51 -25.09 6.53 8.44
C GLY A 51 -24.87 5.09 8.90
N CYS A 52 -23.62 4.64 8.88
CA CYS A 52 -23.20 3.28 9.19
C CYS A 52 -22.06 3.28 10.21
N LYS A 53 -21.63 2.09 10.67
CA LYS A 53 -20.46 1.90 11.52
C LYS A 53 -19.36 1.15 10.80
N LEU A 54 -18.11 1.56 11.03
CA LEU A 54 -16.93 0.83 10.64
C LEU A 54 -16.40 -0.03 11.79
N VAL A 55 -16.11 -1.29 11.50
CA VAL A 55 -15.25 -2.13 12.34
C VAL A 55 -13.90 -2.19 11.63
N VAL A 56 -12.88 -1.60 12.25
CA VAL A 56 -11.54 -1.48 11.69
C VAL A 56 -10.64 -2.55 12.30
N GLU A 57 -10.14 -3.45 11.47
CA GLU A 57 -9.15 -4.43 11.84
C GLU A 57 -7.80 -4.04 11.24
N THR A 58 -6.72 -4.22 12.01
CA THR A 58 -5.38 -3.90 11.54
C THR A 58 -4.47 -5.12 11.53
N GLY A 59 -3.52 -5.14 10.60
CA GLY A 59 -2.52 -6.20 10.47
C GLY A 59 -1.60 -5.94 9.29
N ASN A 60 -0.73 -6.88 8.98
CA ASN A 60 -0.01 -6.88 7.70
C ASN A 60 -0.85 -7.59 6.61
N SER A 61 -0.43 -7.49 5.37
CA SER A 61 -1.17 -8.01 4.21
C SER A 61 -1.36 -9.54 4.28
N VAL A 62 -0.32 -10.26 4.71
CA VAL A 62 -0.34 -11.74 4.83
C VAL A 62 -1.32 -12.20 5.91
N GLU A 63 -1.33 -11.52 7.07
CA GLU A 63 -2.27 -11.82 8.17
C GLU A 63 -3.72 -11.61 7.73
N ARG A 64 -3.99 -10.54 6.97
CA ARG A 64 -5.33 -10.28 6.42
C ARG A 64 -5.78 -11.36 5.45
N LEU A 65 -4.89 -11.78 4.53
CA LEU A 65 -5.19 -12.89 3.61
C LEU A 65 -5.47 -14.19 4.38
N ALA A 66 -4.66 -14.52 5.36
CA ALA A 66 -4.86 -15.72 6.18
C ALA A 66 -6.21 -15.68 6.90
N LYS A 67 -6.63 -14.52 7.42
CA LYS A 67 -7.94 -14.34 8.05
C LYS A 67 -9.09 -14.46 7.05
N MET A 68 -8.95 -13.90 5.85
CA MET A 68 -9.94 -14.06 4.77
C MET A 68 -10.08 -15.52 4.36
N GLU A 69 -8.97 -16.26 4.21
CA GLU A 69 -8.99 -17.69 3.89
C GLU A 69 -9.66 -18.52 4.98
N ALA A 70 -9.31 -18.29 6.26
CA ALA A 70 -9.92 -19.00 7.39
C ALA A 70 -11.43 -18.78 7.51
N ASN A 71 -11.94 -17.65 7.01
CA ASN A 71 -13.36 -17.28 7.06
C ASN A 71 -14.05 -17.33 5.68
N LYS A 72 -13.47 -18.01 4.70
CA LYS A 72 -13.96 -18.03 3.31
C LYS A 72 -15.42 -18.44 3.16
N ALA A 73 -15.88 -19.40 3.98
CA ALA A 73 -17.26 -19.89 3.96
C ALA A 73 -18.27 -18.88 4.56
N SER A 74 -17.83 -18.01 5.47
CA SER A 74 -18.64 -16.97 6.10
C SER A 74 -17.76 -15.75 6.37
N PRO A 75 -17.58 -14.88 5.38
CA PRO A 75 -16.66 -13.75 5.46
C PRO A 75 -17.00 -12.80 6.61
N VAL A 76 -15.97 -12.44 7.38
CA VAL A 76 -16.03 -11.48 8.50
C VAL A 76 -15.40 -10.14 8.15
N ILE A 77 -14.68 -10.06 7.05
CA ILE A 77 -14.11 -8.84 6.46
C ILE A 77 -14.89 -8.55 5.18
N ASP A 78 -15.33 -7.32 5.00
CA ASP A 78 -16.07 -6.89 3.80
C ASP A 78 -15.15 -6.30 2.74
N LEU A 79 -14.14 -5.53 3.19
CA LEU A 79 -13.15 -4.88 2.34
C LEU A 79 -11.77 -4.97 2.98
N ALA A 80 -10.74 -5.22 2.17
CA ALA A 80 -9.37 -5.21 2.66
C ALA A 80 -8.47 -4.32 1.81
N ALA A 81 -7.51 -3.66 2.48
CA ALA A 81 -6.38 -3.00 1.85
C ALA A 81 -5.18 -3.96 1.86
N VAL A 82 -4.65 -4.32 0.70
CA VAL A 82 -3.56 -5.29 0.57
C VAL A 82 -2.53 -4.80 -0.46
N SER A 83 -1.38 -5.45 -0.53
CA SER A 83 -0.44 -5.21 -1.63
C SER A 83 -1.01 -5.72 -2.96
N MET A 84 -0.54 -5.17 -4.07
CA MET A 84 -0.92 -5.61 -5.42
C MET A 84 -0.68 -7.12 -5.63
N ALA A 85 0.45 -7.65 -5.14
CA ALA A 85 0.76 -9.08 -5.25
C ALA A 85 -0.17 -9.94 -4.36
N ASP A 86 -0.48 -9.48 -3.14
CA ASP A 86 -1.40 -10.21 -2.25
C ASP A 86 -2.86 -10.16 -2.76
N ALA A 87 -3.25 -9.10 -3.47
CA ALA A 87 -4.54 -9.07 -4.17
C ALA A 87 -4.62 -10.15 -5.25
N LEU A 88 -3.55 -10.37 -6.03
CA LEU A 88 -3.49 -11.47 -6.99
C LEU A 88 -3.54 -12.84 -6.30
N ALA A 89 -2.87 -13.00 -5.15
CA ALA A 89 -2.96 -14.23 -4.34
C ALA A 89 -4.39 -14.46 -3.86
N ALA A 90 -5.08 -13.42 -3.35
CA ALA A 90 -6.47 -13.48 -2.93
C ALA A 90 -7.41 -13.84 -4.10
N ALA A 91 -7.18 -13.30 -5.30
CA ALA A 91 -7.94 -13.61 -6.50
C ALA A 91 -7.77 -15.08 -6.90
N ARG A 92 -6.53 -15.59 -6.95
CA ARG A 92 -6.21 -17.00 -7.24
C ARG A 92 -6.84 -17.96 -6.22
N ALA A 93 -6.89 -17.57 -4.96
CA ALA A 93 -7.54 -18.35 -3.89
C ALA A 93 -9.07 -18.22 -3.89
N GLY A 94 -9.65 -17.36 -4.73
CA GLY A 94 -11.10 -17.13 -4.82
C GLY A 94 -11.66 -16.47 -3.55
N LEU A 95 -10.93 -15.54 -2.94
CA LEU A 95 -11.28 -14.83 -1.72
C LEU A 95 -11.95 -13.48 -1.99
N ILE A 96 -11.81 -12.94 -3.19
CA ILE A 96 -12.30 -11.63 -3.57
C ILE A 96 -13.16 -11.69 -4.83
N ASP A 97 -14.01 -10.71 -5.00
CA ASP A 97 -14.86 -10.54 -6.17
C ASP A 97 -14.34 -9.43 -7.09
N LYS A 98 -14.79 -9.44 -8.35
CA LYS A 98 -14.54 -8.32 -9.26
C LYS A 98 -15.15 -7.05 -8.71
N VAL A 99 -14.40 -5.95 -8.85
CA VAL A 99 -14.88 -4.63 -8.46
C VAL A 99 -15.85 -4.10 -9.51
N ASP A 100 -17.08 -3.79 -9.10
CA ASP A 100 -18.05 -3.11 -9.97
C ASP A 100 -17.68 -1.63 -10.09
N THR A 101 -16.77 -1.34 -11.04
CA THR A 101 -16.24 0.01 -11.27
C THR A 101 -17.29 1.01 -11.72
N ALA A 102 -18.43 0.56 -12.24
CA ALA A 102 -19.55 1.44 -12.60
C ALA A 102 -20.18 2.13 -11.38
N LYS A 103 -20.00 1.56 -10.19
CA LYS A 103 -20.44 2.14 -8.91
C LYS A 103 -19.42 3.10 -8.27
N LEU A 104 -18.24 3.24 -8.88
CA LEU A 104 -17.16 4.09 -8.37
C LEU A 104 -17.10 5.39 -9.18
N SER A 105 -17.70 6.46 -8.66
CA SER A 105 -17.75 7.78 -9.32
C SER A 105 -16.35 8.39 -9.49
N ASN A 106 -15.39 8.00 -8.65
CA ASN A 106 -14.00 8.47 -8.69
C ASN A 106 -13.07 7.60 -9.53
N PHE A 107 -13.54 6.46 -10.06
CA PHE A 107 -12.70 5.53 -10.83
C PHE A 107 -12.05 6.15 -12.07
N ALA A 108 -12.80 6.94 -12.82
CA ALA A 108 -12.29 7.62 -14.03
C ALA A 108 -11.18 8.64 -13.73
N LYS A 109 -11.13 9.14 -12.49
CA LYS A 109 -10.15 10.12 -12.01
C LYS A 109 -8.82 9.52 -11.60
N LEU A 110 -8.71 8.19 -11.52
CA LEU A 110 -7.49 7.51 -11.11
C LEU A 110 -6.43 7.55 -12.21
N TYR A 111 -5.17 7.52 -11.83
CA TYR A 111 -4.08 7.18 -12.76
C TYR A 111 -4.33 5.80 -13.35
N ASP A 112 -3.94 5.58 -14.61
CA ASP A 112 -4.24 4.33 -15.30
C ASP A 112 -3.63 3.11 -14.61
N ILE A 113 -2.45 3.25 -14.03
CA ILE A 113 -1.78 2.21 -13.22
C ILE A 113 -2.61 1.76 -12.01
N ALA A 114 -3.50 2.62 -11.48
CA ALA A 114 -4.31 2.34 -10.30
C ALA A 114 -5.70 1.76 -10.62
N LYS A 115 -6.15 1.85 -11.87
CA LYS A 115 -7.51 1.40 -12.26
C LYS A 115 -7.67 -0.10 -12.19
N ASP A 116 -6.67 -0.83 -12.68
CA ASP A 116 -6.66 -2.30 -12.69
C ASP A 116 -5.21 -2.80 -12.60
N PRO A 117 -4.59 -2.74 -11.41
CA PRO A 117 -3.16 -2.99 -11.25
C PRO A 117 -2.68 -4.37 -11.70
N ASN A 118 -3.55 -5.38 -11.62
CA ASN A 118 -3.24 -6.76 -12.01
C ASN A 118 -3.84 -7.17 -13.36
N GLY A 119 -4.69 -6.34 -13.98
CA GLY A 119 -5.37 -6.67 -15.24
C GLY A 119 -6.48 -7.71 -15.10
N ASP A 120 -6.98 -7.95 -13.89
CA ASP A 120 -7.99 -8.99 -13.59
C ASP A 120 -9.35 -8.42 -13.13
N GLY A 121 -9.41 -7.11 -12.91
CA GLY A 121 -10.60 -6.40 -12.42
C GLY A 121 -10.94 -6.68 -10.97
N MET A 122 -10.04 -7.31 -10.19
CA MET A 122 -10.30 -7.75 -8.82
C MET A 122 -9.90 -6.72 -7.75
N SER A 123 -9.21 -5.64 -8.14
CA SER A 123 -8.70 -4.64 -7.21
C SER A 123 -8.60 -3.26 -7.83
N VAL A 124 -8.58 -2.22 -6.97
CA VAL A 124 -8.36 -0.83 -7.37
C VAL A 124 -7.27 -0.22 -6.49
N GLY A 125 -6.27 0.41 -7.10
CA GLY A 125 -5.18 1.08 -6.39
C GLY A 125 -5.67 2.34 -5.68
N TYR A 126 -5.31 2.50 -4.40
CA TYR A 126 -5.63 3.70 -3.65
C TYR A 126 -4.40 4.54 -3.32
N THR A 127 -3.23 3.92 -3.28
CA THR A 127 -1.93 4.59 -3.09
C THR A 127 -0.83 3.83 -3.79
N PHE A 128 0.20 4.53 -4.23
CA PHE A 128 1.40 3.93 -4.82
C PHE A 128 2.64 4.67 -4.33
N TYR A 129 3.78 4.03 -4.40
CA TYR A 129 5.04 4.63 -3.97
C TYR A 129 6.18 4.26 -4.91
N ALA A 130 7.02 5.24 -5.21
CA ALA A 130 8.29 5.01 -5.88
C ALA A 130 9.30 4.41 -4.89
N THR A 131 10.19 3.58 -5.40
CA THR A 131 11.40 3.11 -4.74
C THR A 131 12.59 3.52 -5.60
N SER A 132 13.53 4.21 -5.00
CA SER A 132 14.81 4.57 -5.60
C SER A 132 15.88 4.65 -4.52
N ILE A 133 17.03 5.28 -4.82
CA ILE A 133 18.18 5.32 -3.92
C ILE A 133 18.20 6.69 -3.24
N ALA A 134 18.12 6.72 -1.90
CA ALA A 134 18.51 7.87 -1.10
C ALA A 134 20.03 7.82 -0.91
N TYR A 135 20.74 8.94 -1.14
CA TYR A 135 22.18 8.95 -1.04
C TYR A 135 22.77 10.30 -0.58
N ARG A 136 23.95 10.26 0.03
CA ARG A 136 24.77 11.41 0.39
C ARG A 136 25.36 12.01 -0.89
N SER A 137 24.83 13.16 -1.31
CA SER A 137 25.26 13.82 -2.56
C SER A 137 26.65 14.47 -2.49
N ASP A 138 27.17 14.64 -1.30
CA ASP A 138 28.55 15.12 -1.04
C ASP A 138 29.59 13.98 -1.00
N LYS A 139 29.16 12.72 -0.94
CA LYS A 139 30.06 11.55 -0.82
C LYS A 139 30.06 10.69 -2.08
N MET A 140 28.97 10.67 -2.85
CA MET A 140 28.83 9.81 -4.02
C MET A 140 27.93 10.42 -5.08
N LYS A 141 28.02 9.87 -6.29
CA LYS A 141 27.13 10.18 -7.40
C LYS A 141 26.45 8.90 -7.86
N ILE A 142 25.13 8.92 -7.95
CA ILE A 142 24.32 7.80 -8.39
C ILE A 142 23.67 8.13 -9.73
N ASP A 143 24.15 7.49 -10.78
CA ASP A 143 23.60 7.57 -12.14
C ASP A 143 22.95 6.23 -12.57
N SER A 144 23.20 5.13 -11.83
CA SER A 144 22.73 3.78 -12.09
C SER A 144 22.52 3.01 -10.79
N TRP A 145 21.59 2.05 -10.77
CA TRP A 145 21.45 1.11 -9.66
C TRP A 145 22.72 0.26 -9.45
N ALA A 146 23.48 -0.01 -10.50
CA ALA A 146 24.76 -0.72 -10.41
C ALA A 146 25.84 0.06 -9.62
N ASP A 147 25.68 1.37 -9.45
CA ASP A 147 26.64 2.18 -8.69
C ASP A 147 26.70 1.75 -7.21
N LEU A 148 25.64 1.14 -6.67
CA LEU A 148 25.62 0.61 -5.31
C LEU A 148 26.67 -0.49 -5.07
N LEU A 149 27.12 -1.19 -6.12
CA LEU A 149 28.09 -2.28 -6.01
C LEU A 149 29.51 -1.88 -6.44
N LYS A 150 29.75 -0.58 -6.74
CA LYS A 150 31.09 -0.09 -7.06
C LYS A 150 32.03 -0.26 -5.85
N PRO A 151 33.29 -0.67 -6.09
CA PRO A 151 34.26 -0.85 -4.99
C PRO A 151 34.41 0.35 -4.06
N GLU A 152 34.33 1.57 -4.61
CA GLU A 152 34.44 2.81 -3.86
C GLU A 152 33.19 3.16 -3.03
N TYR A 153 32.04 2.50 -3.25
CA TYR A 153 30.76 2.83 -2.61
C TYR A 153 30.19 1.70 -1.75
N VAL A 154 30.43 0.44 -2.12
CA VAL A 154 29.76 -0.73 -1.56
C VAL A 154 29.90 -0.83 -0.04
N ALA A 155 31.05 -0.39 0.52
CA ALA A 155 31.31 -0.36 1.96
C ALA A 155 30.48 0.68 2.73
N HIS A 156 29.68 1.49 2.05
CA HIS A 156 28.78 2.48 2.62
C HIS A 156 27.34 2.33 2.14
N VAL A 157 26.98 1.13 1.71
CA VAL A 157 25.63 0.82 1.21
C VAL A 157 24.87 -0.03 2.22
N ALA A 158 23.61 0.34 2.47
CA ALA A 158 22.61 -0.57 3.02
C ALA A 158 21.68 -1.01 1.89
N PHE A 159 21.29 -2.30 1.88
CA PHE A 159 20.37 -2.83 0.88
C PHE A 159 19.15 -3.46 1.56
N PRO A 160 17.93 -3.38 0.99
CA PRO A 160 16.76 -4.00 1.61
C PRO A 160 16.83 -5.52 1.56
N ASN A 161 16.49 -6.18 2.67
CA ASN A 161 16.33 -7.62 2.71
C ASN A 161 15.21 -8.06 1.76
N VAL A 162 15.38 -9.22 1.12
CA VAL A 162 14.43 -9.76 0.13
C VAL A 162 13.02 -9.97 0.71
N THR A 163 12.89 -10.12 2.02
CA THR A 163 11.61 -10.28 2.71
C THR A 163 10.81 -9.00 2.85
N THR A 164 11.46 -7.84 2.65
CA THR A 164 10.82 -6.52 2.74
C THR A 164 10.05 -6.16 1.46
N ASN A 165 9.14 -5.19 1.56
CA ASN A 165 8.43 -4.68 0.39
C ASN A 165 9.35 -3.95 -0.61
N GLN A 166 10.55 -3.52 -0.19
CA GLN A 166 11.54 -2.85 -1.04
C GLN A 166 12.58 -3.81 -1.64
N GLY A 167 12.79 -4.99 -1.01
CA GLY A 167 13.80 -5.96 -1.43
C GLY A 167 13.64 -6.40 -2.89
N PRO A 168 12.55 -7.09 -3.24
CA PRO A 168 12.35 -7.54 -4.63
C PRO A 168 12.35 -6.39 -5.65
N PRO A 169 11.68 -5.24 -5.44
CA PRO A 169 11.78 -4.11 -6.36
C PRO A 169 13.20 -3.57 -6.54
N ALA A 170 13.98 -3.42 -5.46
CA ALA A 170 15.37 -2.96 -5.57
C ALA A 170 16.26 -3.97 -6.30
N LEU A 171 16.09 -5.27 -6.03
CA LEU A 171 16.75 -6.34 -6.77
C LEU A 171 16.40 -6.33 -8.26
N TYR A 172 15.13 -6.10 -8.59
CA TYR A 172 14.68 -5.98 -9.97
C TYR A 172 15.42 -4.87 -10.71
N MET A 173 15.51 -3.68 -10.11
CA MET A 173 16.23 -2.56 -10.71
C MET A 173 17.74 -2.79 -10.78
N LEU A 174 18.31 -3.43 -9.76
CA LEU A 174 19.72 -3.83 -9.79
C LEU A 174 19.99 -4.84 -10.92
N GLY A 175 19.09 -5.80 -11.11
CA GLY A 175 19.16 -6.75 -12.23
C GLY A 175 19.14 -6.06 -13.60
N GLN A 176 18.25 -5.07 -13.77
CA GLN A 176 18.20 -4.23 -14.98
C GLN A 176 19.55 -3.53 -15.22
N ALA A 177 20.12 -2.94 -14.17
CA ALA A 177 21.38 -2.20 -14.26
C ALA A 177 22.60 -3.09 -14.55
N LEU A 178 22.56 -4.34 -14.10
CA LEU A 178 23.63 -5.34 -14.32
C LEU A 178 23.48 -6.09 -15.65
N GLY A 179 22.45 -5.79 -16.45
CA GLY A 179 22.15 -6.54 -17.67
C GLY A 179 21.69 -7.99 -17.41
N LYS A 180 21.20 -8.24 -16.19
CA LYS A 180 20.64 -9.52 -15.73
C LYS A 180 19.11 -9.38 -15.70
N ASP A 181 18.55 -8.97 -16.83
CA ASP A 181 17.13 -8.65 -17.01
C ASP A 181 16.30 -9.93 -17.11
N THR A 182 16.19 -10.63 -16.00
CA THR A 182 15.34 -11.80 -15.87
C THR A 182 14.34 -11.62 -14.75
N PRO A 183 13.12 -12.16 -14.90
CA PRO A 183 12.11 -12.08 -13.84
C PRO A 183 12.49 -12.79 -12.54
N ASP A 184 13.53 -13.63 -12.55
CA ASP A 184 13.83 -14.55 -11.46
C ASP A 184 14.70 -13.97 -10.33
N LEU A 185 15.16 -12.74 -10.40
CA LEU A 185 16.02 -12.05 -9.43
C LEU A 185 17.26 -12.81 -8.90
N ASN A 186 17.53 -14.04 -9.36
CA ASN A 186 18.67 -14.82 -8.89
C ASN A 186 19.99 -14.13 -9.23
N GLY A 187 20.10 -13.58 -10.44
CA GLY A 187 21.31 -12.86 -10.87
C GLY A 187 21.69 -11.66 -9.99
N PRO A 188 20.80 -10.72 -9.68
CA PRO A 188 21.11 -9.62 -8.75
C PRO A 188 21.31 -10.10 -7.31
N ILE A 189 20.65 -11.17 -6.84
CA ILE A 189 20.90 -11.75 -5.51
C ILE A 189 22.33 -12.33 -5.44
N GLU A 190 22.79 -13.03 -6.47
CA GLU A 190 24.15 -13.53 -6.55
C GLU A 190 25.18 -12.40 -6.54
N ALA A 191 24.94 -11.33 -7.30
CA ALA A 191 25.82 -10.16 -7.32
C ALA A 191 25.91 -9.46 -5.95
N LEU A 192 24.80 -9.40 -5.19
CA LEU A 192 24.83 -8.93 -3.80
C LEU A 192 25.56 -9.90 -2.89
N GLY A 193 25.38 -11.20 -3.06
CA GLY A 193 26.07 -12.25 -2.30
C GLY A 193 27.60 -12.18 -2.44
N GLU A 194 28.11 -11.86 -3.64
CA GLU A 194 29.55 -11.63 -3.88
C GLU A 194 30.10 -10.41 -3.12
N LYS A 195 29.22 -9.51 -2.67
CA LYS A 195 29.56 -8.25 -1.98
C LYS A 195 29.02 -8.18 -0.55
N LYS A 196 28.45 -9.26 -0.03
CA LYS A 196 27.74 -9.25 1.25
C LYS A 196 28.58 -8.79 2.44
N ASP A 197 29.87 -9.15 2.44
CA ASP A 197 30.80 -8.80 3.52
C ASP A 197 31.29 -7.35 3.43
N ASP A 198 31.10 -6.71 2.29
CA ASP A 198 31.39 -5.29 2.07
C ASP A 198 30.19 -4.40 2.41
N ILE A 199 28.94 -4.92 2.26
CA ILE A 199 27.71 -4.15 2.49
C ILE A 199 27.47 -3.96 4.00
N VAL A 200 27.15 -2.73 4.42
CA VAL A 200 26.98 -2.38 5.84
C VAL A 200 25.88 -3.21 6.50
N THR A 201 24.72 -3.33 5.85
CA THR A 201 23.59 -4.12 6.36
C THR A 201 22.57 -4.42 5.27
N PHE A 202 21.86 -5.55 5.47
CA PHE A 202 20.64 -5.88 4.74
C PHE A 202 19.43 -5.57 5.64
N TYR A 203 18.89 -4.36 5.52
CA TYR A 203 17.90 -3.84 6.44
C TYR A 203 16.50 -4.45 6.27
N GLU A 204 15.77 -4.57 7.37
CA GLU A 204 14.37 -4.97 7.40
C GLU A 204 13.41 -3.78 7.62
N LYS A 205 13.89 -2.72 8.27
CA LYS A 205 13.11 -1.52 8.60
C LYS A 205 13.84 -0.27 8.14
N SER A 206 13.24 0.47 7.20
CA SER A 206 13.81 1.71 6.66
C SER A 206 13.98 2.83 7.70
N SER A 207 13.29 2.75 8.84
CA SER A 207 13.47 3.72 9.95
C SER A 207 14.89 3.72 10.55
N GLN A 208 15.62 2.62 10.45
CA GLN A 208 17.01 2.52 10.92
C GLN A 208 17.99 3.32 10.04
N LEU A 209 17.67 3.45 8.74
CA LEU A 209 18.58 4.06 7.75
C LEU A 209 18.80 5.54 7.98
N VAL A 210 17.80 6.25 8.53
CA VAL A 210 17.92 7.69 8.84
C VAL A 210 19.05 7.92 9.84
N GLN A 211 19.11 7.10 10.90
CA GLN A 211 20.15 7.18 11.90
C GLN A 211 21.53 6.77 11.33
N LEU A 212 21.60 5.67 10.59
CA LEU A 212 22.86 5.21 9.98
C LEU A 212 23.42 6.25 9.00
N MET A 213 22.58 6.94 8.25
CA MET A 213 22.99 7.99 7.33
C MET A 213 23.44 9.26 8.07
N GLN A 214 22.77 9.63 9.17
CA GLN A 214 23.19 10.73 10.04
C GLN A 214 24.54 10.47 10.69
N GLN A 215 24.83 9.22 11.06
CA GLN A 215 26.10 8.78 11.66
C GLN A 215 27.21 8.54 10.63
N GLU A 216 26.92 8.77 9.34
CA GLU A 216 27.82 8.51 8.22
C GLU A 216 28.25 7.04 8.04
N GLU A 217 27.55 6.10 8.69
CA GLU A 217 27.82 4.67 8.53
C GLU A 217 27.39 4.19 7.12
N ILE A 218 26.31 4.77 6.59
CA ILE A 218 25.89 4.54 5.20
C ILE A 218 25.86 5.86 4.42
N TRP A 219 26.11 5.75 3.11
CA TRP A 219 25.98 6.86 2.17
C TRP A 219 24.86 6.64 1.18
N ALA A 220 24.41 5.40 0.98
CA ALA A 220 23.31 5.09 0.10
C ALA A 220 22.47 3.92 0.58
N ALA A 221 21.15 3.99 0.28
CA ALA A 221 20.23 2.87 0.45
C ALA A 221 19.05 3.00 -0.53
N PRO A 222 18.61 1.92 -1.19
CA PRO A 222 17.29 1.86 -1.81
C PRO A 222 16.20 2.03 -0.76
N ILE A 223 15.26 2.95 -0.97
CA ILE A 223 14.14 3.21 -0.05
C ILE A 223 12.85 3.50 -0.81
N GLY A 224 11.72 3.23 -0.17
CA GLY A 224 10.42 3.72 -0.62
C GLY A 224 10.24 5.21 -0.35
N ARG A 225 9.58 5.94 -1.26
CA ARG A 225 9.35 7.39 -1.14
C ARG A 225 8.62 7.78 0.14
N PHE A 226 7.79 6.91 0.71
CA PHE A 226 7.12 7.13 1.99
C PHE A 226 8.10 7.32 3.18
N SER A 227 9.36 6.87 3.07
CA SER A 227 10.40 7.10 4.08
C SER A 227 11.19 8.41 3.85
N TRP A 228 11.03 9.06 2.70
CA TRP A 228 11.86 10.18 2.26
C TRP A 228 11.82 11.39 3.20
N ALA A 229 10.64 11.71 3.76
CA ALA A 229 10.48 12.83 4.69
C ALA A 229 11.39 12.75 5.94
N GLY A 230 11.83 11.54 6.33
CA GLY A 230 12.83 11.37 7.39
C GLY A 230 14.22 11.80 6.96
N PHE A 231 14.59 11.50 5.72
CA PHE A 231 15.90 11.84 5.16
C PHE A 231 16.07 13.34 4.88
N THR A 232 15.00 14.03 4.46
CA THR A 232 15.05 15.49 4.21
C THR A 232 15.24 16.32 5.47
N LYS A 233 15.16 15.72 6.66
CA LYS A 233 15.36 16.37 7.96
C LYS A 233 16.78 16.19 8.51
N LEU A 234 17.63 15.44 7.81
CA LEU A 234 19.01 15.20 8.23
C LEU A 234 19.86 16.47 8.06
N ASP A 235 20.82 16.67 8.95
CA ASP A 235 21.79 17.78 8.87
C ASP A 235 22.94 17.50 7.88
N VAL A 236 22.72 16.58 6.94
CA VAL A 236 23.69 16.19 5.91
C VAL A 236 23.04 16.25 4.53
N PRO A 237 23.79 16.52 3.46
CA PRO A 237 23.24 16.61 2.10
C PRO A 237 22.75 15.24 1.62
N VAL A 238 21.45 15.07 1.52
CA VAL A 238 20.84 13.84 0.98
C VAL A 238 20.06 14.15 -0.28
N ALA A 239 20.22 13.32 -1.30
CA ALA A 239 19.50 13.41 -2.56
C ALA A 239 18.72 12.12 -2.86
N TRP A 240 17.67 12.27 -3.64
CA TRP A 240 16.90 11.17 -4.24
C TRP A 240 17.43 10.91 -5.64
N ALA A 241 17.94 9.72 -5.89
CA ALA A 241 18.51 9.38 -7.19
C ALA A 241 17.43 9.22 -8.27
N THR A 242 17.81 9.63 -9.48
CA THR A 242 17.07 9.36 -10.72
C THR A 242 17.95 8.52 -11.66
N PRO A 243 18.17 7.24 -11.36
CA PRO A 243 19.06 6.38 -12.14
C PRO A 243 18.57 6.25 -13.60
N LYS A 244 19.48 6.01 -14.54
CA LYS A 244 19.17 5.85 -15.96
C LYS A 244 18.22 4.67 -16.26
N GLU A 245 18.21 3.65 -15.42
CA GLU A 245 17.27 2.54 -15.48
C GLU A 245 15.86 2.92 -15.02
N GLY A 246 15.71 4.08 -14.37
CA GLY A 246 14.46 4.57 -13.81
C GLY A 246 14.25 4.16 -12.37
N GLN A 247 13.00 4.29 -11.93
CA GLN A 247 12.54 3.95 -10.58
C GLN A 247 11.55 2.78 -10.64
N THR A 248 11.49 2.05 -9.55
CA THR A 248 10.47 1.03 -9.32
C THR A 248 9.49 1.49 -8.25
N GLY A 249 8.70 0.59 -7.72
CA GLY A 249 7.81 0.91 -6.61
C GLY A 249 6.83 -0.21 -6.29
N GLY A 250 5.78 0.17 -5.60
CA GLY A 250 4.69 -0.70 -5.23
C GLY A 250 3.37 0.05 -5.20
N MET A 251 2.30 -0.72 -5.09
CA MET A 251 0.94 -0.21 -4.97
C MET A 251 0.19 -0.98 -3.91
N ASN A 252 -0.58 -0.27 -3.09
CA ASN A 252 -1.59 -0.87 -2.24
C ASN A 252 -2.95 -0.68 -2.89
N VAL A 253 -3.75 -1.71 -2.80
CA VAL A 253 -5.05 -1.81 -3.48
C VAL A 253 -6.15 -2.12 -2.48
N LEU A 254 -7.37 -1.74 -2.82
CA LEU A 254 -8.59 -2.13 -2.13
C LEU A 254 -9.23 -3.31 -2.86
N VAL A 255 -9.65 -4.31 -2.11
CA VAL A 255 -10.34 -5.51 -2.61
C VAL A 255 -11.64 -5.73 -1.84
N VAL A 256 -12.67 -6.21 -2.54
CA VAL A 256 -13.97 -6.58 -1.94
C VAL A 256 -13.97 -8.07 -1.68
N THR A 257 -14.28 -8.48 -0.45
CA THR A 257 -14.28 -9.90 -0.08
C THR A 257 -15.47 -10.63 -0.75
N LYS A 258 -15.16 -11.75 -1.35
CA LYS A 258 -16.17 -12.62 -1.98
C LYS A 258 -17.17 -13.12 -0.95
N GLY A 259 -18.46 -12.99 -1.29
CA GLY A 259 -19.54 -13.43 -0.42
C GLY A 259 -19.85 -12.49 0.76
N SER A 260 -19.21 -11.31 0.84
CA SER A 260 -19.62 -10.26 1.77
C SER A 260 -21.07 -9.87 1.54
N LYS A 261 -21.81 -9.69 2.64
CA LYS A 261 -23.21 -9.22 2.61
C LYS A 261 -23.32 -7.69 2.48
N ASN A 262 -22.19 -6.99 2.60
CA ASN A 262 -22.08 -5.53 2.59
C ASN A 262 -21.34 -5.00 1.36
N GLN A 263 -21.36 -5.72 0.22
CA GLN A 263 -20.62 -5.34 -1.00
C GLN A 263 -20.93 -3.92 -1.49
N ASP A 264 -22.19 -3.50 -1.42
CA ASP A 264 -22.59 -2.14 -1.80
C ASP A 264 -21.95 -1.07 -0.89
N LEU A 265 -21.88 -1.34 0.41
CA LEU A 265 -21.24 -0.44 1.38
C LEU A 265 -19.72 -0.46 1.25
N ALA A 266 -19.13 -1.61 0.93
CA ALA A 266 -17.70 -1.75 0.63
C ALA A 266 -17.32 -0.91 -0.61
N LEU A 267 -18.13 -0.94 -1.68
CA LEU A 267 -17.90 -0.11 -2.86
C LEU A 267 -18.09 1.39 -2.57
N GLN A 268 -19.06 1.76 -1.74
CA GLN A 268 -19.23 3.16 -1.30
C GLN A 268 -18.02 3.65 -0.49
N PHE A 269 -17.47 2.81 0.40
CA PHE A 269 -16.26 3.12 1.17
C PHE A 269 -15.03 3.24 0.25
N MET A 270 -14.88 2.30 -0.71
CA MET A 270 -13.82 2.36 -1.72
C MET A 270 -13.90 3.68 -2.50
N ASP A 271 -15.06 4.04 -3.04
CA ASP A 271 -15.26 5.28 -3.78
C ASP A 271 -14.98 6.52 -2.95
N PHE A 272 -15.38 6.51 -1.67
CA PHE A 272 -15.08 7.60 -0.73
C PHE A 272 -13.57 7.75 -0.50
N TRP A 273 -12.84 6.65 -0.28
CA TRP A 273 -11.38 6.70 -0.10
C TRP A 273 -10.66 7.22 -1.36
N LEU A 274 -11.17 6.87 -2.54
CA LEU A 274 -10.63 7.30 -3.84
C LEU A 274 -11.02 8.73 -4.22
N SER A 275 -11.85 9.41 -3.44
CA SER A 275 -12.29 10.78 -3.75
C SER A 275 -11.13 11.77 -3.70
N THR A 276 -11.19 12.80 -4.53
CA THR A 276 -10.19 13.89 -4.56
C THR A 276 -10.01 14.50 -3.18
N GLU A 277 -11.10 14.72 -2.45
CA GLU A 277 -11.07 15.32 -1.11
C GLU A 277 -10.31 14.45 -0.10
N THR A 278 -10.67 13.16 0.00
CA THR A 278 -10.05 12.23 0.96
C THR A 278 -8.57 12.06 0.65
N GLN A 279 -8.23 11.83 -0.62
CA GLN A 279 -6.85 11.63 -1.02
C GLN A 279 -5.99 12.89 -0.88
N THR A 280 -6.56 14.08 -1.07
CA THR A 280 -5.85 15.35 -0.78
C THR A 280 -5.50 15.44 0.70
N LYS A 281 -6.47 15.17 1.60
CA LYS A 281 -6.24 15.24 3.05
C LYS A 281 -5.16 14.26 3.52
N LEU A 282 -5.17 13.02 3.03
CA LEU A 282 -4.16 12.01 3.34
C LEU A 282 -2.77 12.41 2.81
N ALA A 283 -2.72 12.92 1.60
CA ALA A 283 -1.46 13.31 0.97
C ALA A 283 -0.83 14.56 1.61
N GLU A 284 -1.60 15.57 1.98
CA GLU A 284 -1.09 16.75 2.70
C GLU A 284 -0.56 16.40 4.11
N LYS A 285 -0.99 15.28 4.69
CA LYS A 285 -0.42 14.69 5.91
C LYS A 285 0.76 13.75 5.65
N LEU A 286 1.18 13.57 4.39
CA LEU A 286 2.24 12.66 3.97
C LEU A 286 1.97 11.18 4.32
N ILE A 287 0.70 10.79 4.39
CA ILE A 287 0.29 9.42 4.73
C ILE A 287 0.29 8.55 3.48
N ASP A 288 -0.44 8.96 2.43
CA ASP A 288 -0.57 8.24 1.18
C ASP A 288 -0.26 9.13 -0.02
N SER A 289 0.44 8.59 -1.00
CA SER A 289 0.54 9.20 -2.33
C SER A 289 -0.77 9.01 -3.08
N PRO A 290 -1.38 10.07 -3.65
CA PRO A 290 -2.72 9.98 -4.20
C PRO A 290 -2.73 9.20 -5.51
N ALA A 291 -3.65 8.24 -5.63
CA ALA A 291 -3.94 7.54 -6.88
C ALA A 291 -4.88 8.34 -7.80
N ASN A 292 -5.55 9.35 -7.26
CA ASN A 292 -6.46 10.22 -7.98
C ASN A 292 -5.69 11.41 -8.61
N ARG A 293 -5.71 11.51 -9.95
CA ARG A 293 -4.96 12.52 -10.72
C ARG A 293 -5.50 13.96 -10.58
N GLU A 294 -6.72 14.12 -10.04
CA GLU A 294 -7.29 15.46 -9.80
C GLU A 294 -6.77 16.10 -8.51
N VAL A 295 -6.10 15.33 -7.64
CA VAL A 295 -5.48 15.86 -6.43
C VAL A 295 -4.41 16.87 -6.81
N LYS A 296 -4.46 18.04 -6.16
CA LYS A 296 -3.45 19.08 -6.27
C LYS A 296 -2.79 19.26 -4.91
N LEU A 297 -1.50 19.01 -4.85
CA LEU A 297 -0.70 19.06 -3.62
C LEU A 297 0.04 20.38 -3.50
N SER A 298 0.30 20.78 -2.26
CA SER A 298 1.32 21.78 -1.97
C SER A 298 2.69 21.29 -2.47
N GLU A 299 3.60 22.22 -2.77
CA GLU A 299 4.95 21.88 -3.20
C GLU A 299 5.67 21.01 -2.15
N ALA A 300 5.47 21.33 -0.87
CA ALA A 300 6.04 20.57 0.24
C ALA A 300 5.56 19.11 0.25
N ALA A 301 4.26 18.85 0.05
CA ALA A 301 3.73 17.50 -0.01
C ALA A 301 4.18 16.78 -1.28
N ALA A 302 4.13 17.43 -2.44
CA ALA A 302 4.56 16.87 -3.72
C ALA A 302 6.04 16.43 -3.70
N ASN A 303 6.91 17.21 -3.06
CA ASN A 303 8.33 16.90 -2.92
C ASN A 303 8.62 15.71 -1.98
N ASN A 304 7.68 15.31 -1.15
CA ASN A 304 7.84 14.20 -0.20
C ASN A 304 7.11 12.91 -0.63
N LEU A 305 6.19 12.98 -1.59
CA LEU A 305 5.38 11.86 -2.02
C LEU A 305 5.74 11.41 -3.45
N THR A 306 5.22 10.26 -3.84
CA THR A 306 5.19 9.84 -5.23
C THR A 306 4.00 10.50 -5.89
N TYR A 307 4.22 11.50 -6.73
CA TYR A 307 3.17 12.36 -7.22
C TYR A 307 3.35 12.74 -8.69
N GLY A 308 2.24 12.83 -9.40
CA GLY A 308 2.17 13.28 -10.78
C GLY A 308 2.06 12.15 -11.81
N GLU A 309 1.47 12.48 -12.95
CA GLU A 309 1.19 11.56 -14.05
C GLU A 309 2.47 10.94 -14.63
N ASP A 310 3.50 11.76 -14.84
CA ASP A 310 4.77 11.29 -15.39
C ASP A 310 5.48 10.34 -14.44
N THR A 311 5.43 10.62 -13.13
CA THR A 311 5.96 9.72 -12.11
C THR A 311 5.21 8.39 -12.13
N ALA A 312 3.88 8.42 -12.12
CA ALA A 312 3.05 7.20 -12.15
C ALA A 312 3.34 6.34 -13.40
N LYS A 313 3.51 6.96 -14.58
CA LYS A 313 3.83 6.26 -15.84
C LYS A 313 5.25 5.72 -15.90
N SER A 314 6.20 6.36 -15.20
CA SER A 314 7.63 5.99 -15.26
C SER A 314 7.99 4.83 -14.33
N LEU A 315 7.12 4.43 -13.41
CA LEU A 315 7.40 3.35 -12.46
C LEU A 315 7.49 1.99 -13.16
N LYS A 316 8.59 1.29 -12.95
CA LYS A 316 8.81 -0.08 -13.40
C LYS A 316 8.42 -1.06 -12.30
N LEU A 317 7.16 -1.46 -12.25
CA LEU A 317 6.66 -2.40 -11.25
C LEU A 317 7.00 -3.83 -11.65
N ILE A 318 7.36 -4.66 -10.66
CA ILE A 318 7.43 -6.11 -10.87
C ILE A 318 5.99 -6.60 -11.09
N PRO A 319 5.72 -7.37 -12.16
CA PRO A 319 4.41 -7.99 -12.32
C PRO A 319 4.08 -8.88 -11.11
N SER A 320 2.87 -8.73 -10.56
CA SER A 320 2.46 -9.46 -9.35
C SER A 320 2.57 -10.97 -9.48
N ALA A 321 2.29 -11.52 -10.67
CA ALA A 321 2.44 -12.95 -10.95
C ALA A 321 3.91 -13.39 -10.80
N VAL A 322 4.84 -12.62 -11.35
CA VAL A 322 6.28 -12.90 -11.22
C VAL A 322 6.72 -12.88 -9.76
N ALA A 323 6.31 -11.85 -9.02
CA ALA A 323 6.64 -11.72 -7.60
C ALA A 323 6.05 -12.88 -6.77
N LEU A 324 4.81 -13.26 -7.03
CA LEU A 324 4.12 -14.32 -6.29
C LEU A 324 4.70 -15.71 -6.60
N ASP A 325 4.93 -16.01 -7.88
CA ASP A 325 5.33 -17.34 -8.33
C ASP A 325 6.81 -17.65 -8.01
N ASN A 326 7.66 -16.62 -7.87
CA ASN A 326 9.10 -16.79 -7.63
C ASN A 326 9.55 -16.50 -6.20
N ARG A 327 8.66 -15.97 -5.32
CA ARG A 327 9.01 -15.53 -3.96
C ARG A 327 9.77 -16.58 -3.14
N ALA A 328 9.33 -17.82 -3.18
CA ALA A 328 9.97 -18.91 -2.43
C ALA A 328 11.38 -19.23 -2.98
N GLY A 329 11.53 -19.19 -4.30
CA GLY A 329 12.83 -19.38 -4.97
C GLY A 329 13.80 -18.23 -4.63
N TRP A 330 13.35 -17.00 -4.68
CA TRP A 330 14.17 -15.83 -4.30
C TRP A 330 14.63 -15.89 -2.85
N LEU A 331 13.73 -16.27 -1.94
CA LEU A 331 14.08 -16.42 -0.52
C LEU A 331 15.14 -17.52 -0.34
N LYS A 332 15.00 -18.65 -1.03
CA LYS A 332 15.98 -19.72 -0.99
C LYS A 332 17.34 -19.24 -1.50
N THR A 333 17.40 -18.62 -2.67
CA THR A 333 18.66 -18.10 -3.25
C THR A 333 19.28 -17.04 -2.34
N TRP A 334 18.45 -16.17 -1.76
CA TRP A 334 18.90 -15.17 -0.78
C TRP A 334 19.59 -15.82 0.41
N ASN A 335 18.95 -16.80 1.06
CA ASN A 335 19.52 -17.50 2.21
C ASN A 335 20.81 -18.23 1.86
N ASP A 336 20.89 -18.80 0.67
CA ASP A 336 22.08 -19.52 0.20
C ASP A 336 23.27 -18.58 -0.12
N LYS A 337 23.01 -17.38 -0.64
CA LYS A 337 24.06 -16.46 -1.17
C LYS A 337 24.38 -15.28 -0.24
N VAL A 338 23.35 -14.66 0.33
CA VAL A 338 23.49 -13.47 1.17
C VAL A 338 23.55 -13.87 2.65
N GLY A 339 22.69 -14.77 3.08
CA GLY A 339 22.61 -15.23 4.47
C GLY A 339 21.71 -14.37 5.34
N GLN A 340 21.31 -14.93 6.47
CA GLN A 340 20.36 -14.55 7.52
C GLN A 340 18.94 -14.78 7.19
#